data_84f3192a442092527dfacdbcbb263078
#
_entry.id   84f3192a442092527dfacdbcbb263078
#
_cell.length_a   1.000
_cell.length_b   1.000
_cell.length_c   1.000
_cell.angle_alpha   90.00
_cell.angle_beta   90.00
_cell.angle_gamma   90.00
#
_symmetry.space_group_name_H-M   'P 1'
#
loop_
_entity.id
_entity.type
_entity.pdbx_description
1 polymer ?
#
loop_
_entity_poly.entity_id
_entity_poly.type
_entity_poly.pdbx_seq_one_letter_code
_entity_poly.pdbx_strand_id
1 'polypeptide(L)'
;MPSWKKLIISGSDAAIPSVSNTGDFTIDAGGDIILDADGTDILLKDDGTEFGRFKIATSDFVIKSAINNKDILLKGNDGGATITALQLDMSEGGNAQFLKNISGSQIEASGDVIAFGSSDERLKDNISYIHRPIDKINKIGGYKFTWNDKQDTYLGKDVGVLAQEIEAVLPEIVTTRGSGYKAVKYEKIVPLLIEGIKELDKKIKDIEKNCDCLNK
;
A
#
# COMPACT_ATOMS: atom_id res chain seq x y z
N MET A 1 44.19 -36.52 19.26
CA MET A 1 43.77 -35.25 18.66
C MET A 1 43.67 -34.18 19.78
N PRO A 2 44.38 -33.05 19.67
CA PRO A 2 44.21 -31.99 20.68
C PRO A 2 42.80 -31.44 20.59
N SER A 3 41.99 -31.54 21.63
CA SER A 3 40.68 -30.94 21.68
C SER A 3 40.80 -29.50 22.19
N TRP A 4 40.74 -28.54 21.30
CA TRP A 4 40.69 -27.11 21.64
C TRP A 4 39.26 -26.78 22.10
N LYS A 5 38.97 -26.98 23.42
CA LYS A 5 37.62 -26.78 23.94
C LYS A 5 37.29 -25.33 24.33
N LYS A 6 38.26 -24.45 24.47
CA LYS A 6 38.06 -23.00 24.71
C LYS A 6 39.29 -22.22 24.22
N LEU A 7 39.09 -21.30 23.29
CA LEU A 7 40.12 -20.37 22.83
C LEU A 7 40.19 -19.10 23.69
N ILE A 8 39.06 -18.66 24.25
CA ILE A 8 38.92 -17.47 25.06
C ILE A 8 38.13 -17.83 26.33
N ILE A 9 38.65 -17.44 27.53
CA ILE A 9 38.02 -17.69 28.81
C ILE A 9 37.39 -16.39 29.32
N SER A 10 36.24 -16.50 29.97
CA SER A 10 35.46 -15.41 30.59
C SER A 10 36.38 -14.40 31.34
N GLY A 11 36.24 -13.12 31.03
CA GLY A 11 36.81 -11.98 31.74
C GLY A 11 38.07 -11.38 31.17
N SER A 12 38.49 -11.74 29.94
CA SER A 12 39.63 -11.09 29.24
C SER A 12 39.23 -10.55 27.87
N ASP A 13 39.61 -9.31 27.58
CA ASP A 13 39.52 -8.74 26.24
C ASP A 13 40.56 -9.43 25.35
N ALA A 14 40.11 -10.03 24.25
CA ALA A 14 40.99 -10.63 23.25
C ALA A 14 41.01 -9.75 22.02
N ALA A 15 42.16 -9.15 21.72
CA ALA A 15 42.39 -8.46 20.45
C ALA A 15 42.68 -9.50 19.34
N ILE A 16 41.65 -9.87 18.55
CA ILE A 16 41.77 -10.82 17.45
C ILE A 16 41.67 -10.03 16.15
N PRO A 17 42.76 -9.83 15.37
CA PRO A 17 42.74 -9.02 14.15
C PRO A 17 41.85 -9.64 13.06
N SER A 18 41.69 -10.95 12.99
CA SER A 18 40.78 -11.63 12.08
C SER A 18 40.44 -13.03 12.59
N VAL A 19 39.23 -13.47 12.28
CA VAL A 19 38.81 -14.88 12.41
C VAL A 19 38.51 -15.39 11.01
N SER A 20 39.18 -16.45 10.57
CA SER A 20 38.91 -17.13 9.31
C SER A 20 38.61 -18.61 9.55
N ASN A 21 37.67 -19.14 8.82
CA ASN A 21 37.28 -20.55 8.88
C ASN A 21 36.98 -21.04 7.45
N THR A 22 37.24 -22.34 7.19
CA THR A 22 36.93 -22.99 5.91
C THR A 22 35.51 -23.57 5.84
N GLY A 23 34.79 -23.55 6.95
CA GLY A 23 33.41 -23.97 7.08
C GLY A 23 32.55 -22.83 7.62
N ASP A 24 31.38 -23.15 8.17
CA ASP A 24 30.50 -22.18 8.78
C ASP A 24 31.11 -21.58 10.07
N PHE A 25 30.96 -20.31 10.25
CA PHE A 25 31.28 -19.59 11.49
C PHE A 25 30.00 -19.22 12.23
N THR A 26 29.76 -19.83 13.36
CA THR A 26 28.56 -19.61 14.19
C THR A 26 28.91 -18.75 15.40
N ILE A 27 28.16 -17.69 15.64
CA ILE A 27 28.15 -16.92 16.88
C ILE A 27 26.87 -17.31 17.62
N ASP A 28 27.02 -18.02 18.77
CA ASP A 28 25.92 -18.41 19.62
C ASP A 28 26.10 -17.72 20.99
N ALA A 29 25.27 -16.71 21.25
CA ALA A 29 25.31 -15.90 22.43
C ALA A 29 24.05 -16.09 23.27
N GLY A 30 24.18 -16.33 24.58
CA GLY A 30 23.05 -16.39 25.52
C GLY A 30 22.44 -15.00 25.85
N GLY A 31 23.00 -13.92 25.31
CA GLY A 31 22.55 -12.53 25.42
C GLY A 31 22.65 -11.86 24.07
N ASP A 32 22.83 -10.55 24.05
CA ASP A 32 22.94 -9.76 22.84
C ASP A 32 24.24 -10.00 22.07
N ILE A 33 24.23 -9.87 20.74
CA ILE A 33 25.42 -9.77 19.90
C ILE A 33 25.58 -8.30 19.53
N ILE A 34 26.66 -7.68 20.04
CA ILE A 34 26.99 -6.29 19.75
C ILE A 34 28.07 -6.26 18.67
N LEU A 35 27.75 -5.65 17.52
CA LEU A 35 28.69 -5.40 16.44
C LEU A 35 29.01 -3.90 16.43
N ASP A 36 30.11 -3.52 17.09
CA ASP A 36 30.55 -2.14 17.23
C ASP A 36 31.73 -1.90 16.27
N ALA A 37 31.49 -1.05 15.27
CA ALA A 37 32.46 -0.73 14.23
C ALA A 37 32.77 0.77 14.24
N ASP A 38 33.90 1.17 14.83
CA ASP A 38 34.37 2.57 14.87
C ASP A 38 34.49 3.20 13.47
N GLY A 39 34.62 2.38 12.42
CA GLY A 39 34.64 2.80 11.02
C GLY A 39 33.26 3.12 10.41
N THR A 40 32.19 3.14 11.22
CA THR A 40 30.80 3.40 10.84
C THR A 40 30.10 2.32 10.04
N ASP A 41 30.79 1.36 9.42
CA ASP A 41 30.21 0.38 8.49
C ASP A 41 30.44 -1.07 8.95
N ILE A 42 29.38 -1.89 8.89
CA ILE A 42 29.45 -3.35 8.92
C ILE A 42 29.26 -3.84 7.48
N LEU A 43 30.34 -4.33 6.87
CA LEU A 43 30.38 -4.71 5.46
C LEU A 43 29.96 -6.16 5.27
N LEU A 44 29.08 -6.42 4.29
CA LEU A 44 28.67 -7.74 3.83
C LEU A 44 29.35 -8.04 2.52
N LYS A 45 30.17 -9.10 2.47
CA LYS A 45 30.99 -9.46 1.29
C LYS A 45 30.79 -10.93 0.93
N ASP A 46 30.89 -11.20 -0.37
CA ASP A 46 30.99 -12.54 -0.96
C ASP A 46 32.22 -12.57 -1.85
N ASP A 47 33.11 -13.52 -1.62
CA ASP A 47 34.41 -13.67 -2.29
C ASP A 47 35.20 -12.33 -2.42
N GLY A 48 35.25 -11.59 -1.30
CA GLY A 48 35.93 -10.29 -1.22
C GLY A 48 35.15 -9.10 -1.82
N THR A 49 34.10 -9.36 -2.59
CA THR A 49 33.25 -8.32 -3.20
C THR A 49 32.14 -7.91 -2.26
N GLU A 50 32.02 -6.62 -2.01
CA GLU A 50 30.96 -6.07 -1.19
C GLU A 50 29.63 -6.10 -1.96
N PHE A 51 28.59 -6.69 -1.36
CA PHE A 51 27.22 -6.64 -1.90
C PHE A 51 26.28 -5.76 -1.08
N GLY A 52 26.59 -5.46 0.18
CA GLY A 52 25.77 -4.62 1.02
C GLY A 52 26.46 -4.21 2.32
N ARG A 53 25.84 -3.29 3.07
CA ARG A 53 26.32 -2.86 4.38
C ARG A 53 25.23 -2.33 5.27
N PHE A 54 25.45 -2.41 6.57
CA PHE A 54 24.78 -1.59 7.59
C PHE A 54 25.74 -0.47 7.97
N LYS A 55 25.24 0.75 8.06
CA LYS A 55 26.08 1.89 8.40
C LYS A 55 25.34 3.00 9.11
N ILE A 56 26.09 3.86 9.79
CA ILE A 56 25.57 5.15 10.25
C ILE A 56 25.93 6.25 9.24
N ALA A 57 24.99 7.14 8.92
CA ALA A 57 25.23 8.32 8.12
C ALA A 57 24.47 9.50 8.72
N THR A 58 25.20 10.51 9.24
CA THR A 58 24.60 11.69 9.89
C THR A 58 23.54 11.30 10.96
N SER A 59 23.84 10.29 11.78
CA SER A 59 22.97 9.69 12.80
C SER A 59 21.84 8.79 12.27
N ASP A 60 21.65 8.64 10.97
CA ASP A 60 20.69 7.71 10.40
C ASP A 60 21.25 6.28 10.34
N PHE A 61 20.40 5.29 10.62
CA PHE A 61 20.68 3.89 10.35
C PHE A 61 20.39 3.58 8.88
N VAL A 62 21.45 3.19 8.13
CA VAL A 62 21.35 2.96 6.68
C VAL A 62 21.60 1.49 6.35
N ILE A 63 20.68 0.90 5.59
CA ILE A 63 20.84 -0.39 4.90
C ILE A 63 21.10 -0.08 3.44
N LYS A 64 22.29 -0.47 2.91
CA LYS A 64 22.71 -0.11 1.56
C LYS A 64 23.03 -1.34 0.71
N SER A 65 22.45 -1.43 -0.49
CA SER A 65 22.96 -2.27 -1.57
C SER A 65 24.22 -1.61 -2.15
N ALA A 66 25.32 -2.34 -2.28
CA ALA A 66 26.61 -1.80 -2.73
C ALA A 66 26.86 -2.04 -4.22
N ILE A 67 26.15 -2.97 -4.83
CA ILE A 67 26.31 -3.30 -6.27
C ILE A 67 25.37 -2.42 -7.09
N ASN A 68 25.93 -1.82 -8.15
CA ASN A 68 25.17 -0.93 -9.04
C ASN A 68 23.93 -1.62 -9.64
N ASN A 69 22.79 -0.94 -9.60
CA ASN A 69 21.50 -1.41 -10.12
C ASN A 69 21.02 -2.75 -9.49
N LYS A 70 21.42 -3.04 -8.25
CA LYS A 70 20.94 -4.19 -7.48
C LYS A 70 20.12 -3.75 -6.29
N ASP A 71 18.98 -4.40 -6.13
CA ASP A 71 17.89 -4.01 -5.27
C ASP A 71 18.07 -4.46 -3.82
N ILE A 72 17.29 -3.86 -2.93
CA ILE A 72 17.06 -4.37 -1.59
C ILE A 72 15.73 -5.12 -1.60
N LEU A 73 15.76 -6.41 -1.25
CA LEU A 73 14.59 -7.28 -1.26
C LEU A 73 14.28 -7.76 0.15
N LEU A 74 13.06 -7.50 0.62
CA LEU A 74 12.51 -8.14 1.81
C LEU A 74 11.70 -9.37 1.39
N LYS A 75 12.19 -10.56 1.75
CA LYS A 75 11.61 -11.84 1.36
C LYS A 75 11.13 -12.62 2.58
N GLY A 76 10.14 -13.47 2.37
CA GLY A 76 9.62 -14.38 3.36
C GLY A 76 9.23 -15.71 2.73
N ASN A 77 8.72 -16.64 3.56
CA ASN A 77 8.18 -17.93 3.12
C ASN A 77 6.66 -17.91 3.29
N ASP A 78 5.93 -18.26 2.24
CA ASP A 78 4.47 -18.41 2.25
C ASP A 78 4.12 -19.79 1.67
N GLY A 79 3.62 -20.68 2.55
CA GLY A 79 3.23 -22.03 2.18
C GLY A 79 4.37 -22.90 1.59
N GLY A 80 5.63 -22.64 1.99
CA GLY A 80 6.82 -23.35 1.47
C GLY A 80 7.48 -22.66 0.26
N ALA A 81 6.89 -21.62 -0.31
CA ALA A 81 7.45 -20.85 -1.41
C ALA A 81 8.11 -19.55 -0.92
N THR A 82 9.31 -19.23 -1.42
CA THR A 82 9.93 -17.94 -1.15
C THR A 82 9.23 -16.85 -1.94
N ILE A 83 8.70 -15.83 -1.25
CA ILE A 83 8.06 -14.67 -1.84
C ILE A 83 8.88 -13.40 -1.55
N THR A 84 8.80 -12.41 -2.45
CA THR A 84 9.25 -11.04 -2.18
C THR A 84 8.05 -10.23 -1.72
N ALA A 85 8.13 -9.64 -0.53
CA ALA A 85 7.08 -8.78 0.02
C ALA A 85 7.27 -7.31 -0.39
N LEU A 86 8.53 -6.82 -0.34
CA LEU A 86 8.91 -5.48 -0.74
C LEU A 86 10.22 -5.52 -1.52
N GLN A 87 10.26 -4.80 -2.62
CA GLN A 87 11.46 -4.53 -3.42
C GLN A 87 11.71 -3.03 -3.46
N LEU A 88 12.93 -2.61 -3.16
CA LEU A 88 13.42 -1.25 -3.42
C LEU A 88 14.31 -1.33 -4.66
N ASP A 89 13.78 -0.84 -5.79
CA ASP A 89 14.42 -0.96 -7.10
C ASP A 89 15.44 0.18 -7.30
N MET A 90 16.72 -0.15 -7.20
CA MET A 90 17.80 0.83 -7.30
C MET A 90 18.14 1.21 -8.75
N SER A 91 17.70 0.44 -9.75
CA SER A 91 17.85 0.77 -11.17
C SER A 91 16.86 1.84 -11.63
N GLU A 92 15.71 1.97 -10.93
CA GLU A 92 14.63 2.90 -11.22
C GLU A 92 14.54 4.04 -10.18
N GLY A 93 15.67 4.48 -9.66
CA GLY A 93 15.74 5.62 -8.73
C GLY A 93 15.24 5.33 -7.31
N GLY A 94 15.13 4.06 -6.91
CA GLY A 94 14.69 3.66 -5.57
C GLY A 94 13.19 3.50 -5.43
N ASN A 95 12.49 3.18 -6.51
CA ASN A 95 11.05 2.87 -6.47
C ASN A 95 10.75 1.73 -5.49
N ALA A 96 9.74 1.90 -4.65
CA ALA A 96 9.27 0.86 -3.75
C ALA A 96 8.11 0.08 -4.39
N GLN A 97 8.28 -1.23 -4.57
CA GLN A 97 7.26 -2.12 -5.12
C GLN A 97 6.76 -3.08 -4.03
N PHE A 98 5.49 -2.95 -3.68
CA PHE A 98 4.78 -3.91 -2.82
C PHE A 98 4.08 -4.94 -3.70
N LEU A 99 4.47 -6.21 -3.62
CA LEU A 99 3.93 -7.25 -4.49
C LEU A 99 2.53 -7.74 -4.07
N LYS A 100 2.02 -7.20 -2.99
CA LYS A 100 0.65 -7.42 -2.47
C LYS A 100 0.07 -6.09 -2.00
N ASN A 101 -1.05 -6.15 -1.30
CA ASN A 101 -1.75 -4.98 -0.79
C ASN A 101 -0.93 -4.21 0.24
N ILE A 102 -1.01 -2.89 0.17
CA ILE A 102 -0.60 -2.01 1.28
C ILE A 102 -1.84 -1.79 2.14
N SER A 103 -1.75 -2.13 3.44
CA SER A 103 -2.81 -1.92 4.41
C SER A 103 -2.33 -0.97 5.49
N GLY A 104 -3.10 0.07 5.74
CA GLY A 104 -2.82 1.10 6.74
C GLY A 104 -4.08 1.87 7.12
N SER A 105 -4.03 2.66 8.17
CA SER A 105 -5.13 3.56 8.57
C SER A 105 -5.32 4.68 7.55
N GLN A 106 -4.24 5.16 6.96
CA GLN A 106 -4.21 6.25 5.98
C GLN A 106 -3.02 6.07 5.03
N ILE A 107 -3.19 6.47 3.78
CA ILE A 107 -2.12 6.64 2.79
C ILE A 107 -2.21 8.09 2.30
N GLU A 108 -1.14 8.86 2.51
CA GLU A 108 -1.01 10.24 2.05
C GLU A 108 0.05 10.30 0.95
N ALA A 109 -0.29 10.96 -0.15
CA ALA A 109 0.62 11.21 -1.25
C ALA A 109 0.79 12.72 -1.43
N SER A 110 2.03 13.20 -1.55
CA SER A 110 2.33 14.61 -1.83
C SER A 110 2.14 14.99 -3.31
N GLY A 111 1.94 14.00 -4.19
CA GLY A 111 1.66 14.14 -5.61
C GLY A 111 0.43 13.33 -6.02
N ASP A 112 0.31 13.06 -7.30
CA ASP A 112 -0.82 12.33 -7.87
C ASP A 112 -0.81 10.85 -7.43
N VAL A 113 -2.01 10.32 -7.15
CA VAL A 113 -2.24 8.88 -6.99
C VAL A 113 -2.83 8.35 -8.29
N ILE A 114 -2.05 7.53 -9.01
CA ILE A 114 -2.50 6.89 -10.25
C ILE A 114 -2.96 5.48 -9.93
N ALA A 115 -4.26 5.23 -10.04
CA ALA A 115 -4.86 3.92 -9.79
C ALA A 115 -5.64 3.45 -11.03
N PHE A 116 -5.36 2.21 -11.45
CA PHE A 116 -6.08 1.56 -12.55
C PHE A 116 -6.99 0.47 -11.97
N GLY A 117 -8.31 0.68 -12.06
CA GLY A 117 -9.30 -0.34 -11.73
C GLY A 117 -9.51 -1.29 -12.92
N SER A 118 -9.42 -2.61 -12.70
CA SER A 118 -9.79 -3.57 -13.73
C SER A 118 -11.26 -3.40 -14.10
N SER A 119 -11.57 -3.27 -15.43
CA SER A 119 -12.91 -3.05 -15.96
C SER A 119 -13.18 -3.80 -17.27
N ASP A 120 -12.35 -4.78 -17.61
CA ASP A 120 -12.53 -5.63 -18.77
C ASP A 120 -13.85 -6.40 -18.68
N GLU A 121 -14.62 -6.42 -19.78
CA GLU A 121 -15.90 -7.13 -19.86
C GLU A 121 -15.76 -8.62 -19.57
N ARG A 122 -14.67 -9.25 -20.02
CA ARG A 122 -14.37 -10.67 -19.83
C ARG A 122 -14.22 -11.10 -18.37
N LEU A 123 -14.08 -10.13 -17.45
CA LEU A 123 -13.97 -10.35 -16.01
C LEU A 123 -15.30 -10.11 -15.28
N LYS A 124 -16.41 -9.97 -16.01
CA LYS A 124 -17.70 -9.59 -15.44
C LYS A 124 -18.81 -10.52 -15.95
N ASP A 125 -19.59 -11.03 -15.02
CA ASP A 125 -20.78 -11.81 -15.31
C ASP A 125 -22.05 -11.02 -15.00
N ASN A 126 -23.17 -11.40 -15.61
CA ASN A 126 -24.52 -10.85 -15.37
C ASN A 126 -24.58 -9.32 -15.55
N ILE A 127 -23.93 -8.81 -16.59
CA ILE A 127 -23.89 -7.36 -16.88
C ILE A 127 -25.29 -6.86 -17.17
N SER A 128 -25.72 -5.82 -16.43
CA SER A 128 -27.01 -5.15 -16.64
C SER A 128 -26.90 -3.65 -16.40
N TYR A 129 -27.78 -2.88 -17.02
CA TYR A 129 -27.86 -1.43 -16.77
C TYR A 129 -28.40 -1.13 -15.37
N ILE A 130 -28.00 0.03 -14.82
CA ILE A 130 -28.57 0.53 -13.57
C ILE A 130 -30.00 1.04 -13.87
N HIS A 131 -31.00 0.35 -13.36
CA HIS A 131 -32.41 0.72 -13.55
C HIS A 131 -32.79 1.92 -12.69
N ARG A 132 -33.65 2.80 -13.23
CA ARG A 132 -34.22 3.98 -12.57
C ARG A 132 -33.12 4.87 -11.94
N PRO A 133 -32.10 5.28 -12.72
CA PRO A 133 -30.95 5.98 -12.15
C PRO A 133 -31.34 7.35 -11.56
N ILE A 134 -32.25 8.09 -12.15
CA ILE A 134 -32.71 9.38 -11.62
C ILE A 134 -33.44 9.22 -10.29
N ASP A 135 -34.28 8.18 -10.15
CA ASP A 135 -34.96 7.92 -8.88
C ASP A 135 -33.96 7.54 -7.75
N LYS A 136 -32.86 6.92 -8.12
CA LYS A 136 -31.76 6.61 -7.17
C LYS A 136 -30.99 7.87 -6.81
N ILE A 137 -30.61 8.70 -7.79
CA ILE A 137 -29.91 9.96 -7.59
C ILE A 137 -30.72 10.91 -6.70
N ASN A 138 -32.03 11.00 -6.90
CA ASN A 138 -32.91 11.84 -6.08
C ASN A 138 -33.00 11.42 -4.62
N LYS A 139 -32.51 10.24 -4.26
CA LYS A 139 -32.44 9.76 -2.86
C LYS A 139 -31.08 10.00 -2.21
N ILE A 140 -30.13 10.59 -2.93
CA ILE A 140 -28.80 10.87 -2.46
C ILE A 140 -28.64 12.38 -2.34
N GLY A 141 -28.26 12.85 -1.16
CA GLY A 141 -27.94 14.25 -0.91
C GLY A 141 -26.45 14.54 -1.04
N GLY A 142 -26.11 15.72 -1.52
CA GLY A 142 -24.79 16.31 -1.40
C GLY A 142 -24.74 17.25 -0.20
N TYR A 143 -23.82 17.05 0.73
CA TYR A 143 -23.81 17.75 2.01
C TYR A 143 -22.50 18.51 2.23
N LYS A 144 -22.60 19.65 2.91
CA LYS A 144 -21.49 20.28 3.62
C LYS A 144 -21.61 19.91 5.09
N PHE A 145 -20.53 19.51 5.73
CA PHE A 145 -20.54 19.11 7.13
C PHE A 145 -19.24 19.52 7.85
N THR A 146 -19.21 19.30 9.15
CA THR A 146 -18.00 19.42 9.96
C THR A 146 -17.75 18.06 10.61
N TRP A 147 -16.52 17.57 10.54
CA TRP A 147 -16.11 16.37 11.24
C TRP A 147 -16.24 16.55 12.75
N ASN A 148 -16.72 15.52 13.43
CA ASN A 148 -16.89 15.50 14.88
C ASN A 148 -15.76 14.71 15.57
N ASP A 149 -15.76 14.71 16.89
CA ASP A 149 -14.77 14.09 17.76
C ASP A 149 -14.88 12.56 17.91
N LYS A 150 -15.80 11.88 17.18
CA LYS A 150 -15.93 10.43 17.14
C LYS A 150 -14.91 9.74 16.21
N GLN A 151 -14.09 10.51 15.57
CA GLN A 151 -12.97 10.09 14.72
C GLN A 151 -11.82 11.10 14.88
N ASP A 152 -10.59 10.69 14.65
CA ASP A 152 -9.36 11.45 14.87
C ASP A 152 -8.54 11.71 13.57
N THR A 153 -9.07 11.25 12.43
CA THR A 153 -8.37 11.29 11.14
C THR A 153 -8.58 12.62 10.40
N TYR A 154 -9.81 13.19 10.47
CA TYR A 154 -10.20 14.34 9.69
C TYR A 154 -10.65 15.49 10.61
N LEU A 155 -10.34 16.72 10.22
CA LEU A 155 -10.69 17.92 10.97
C LEU A 155 -11.39 18.96 10.09
N GLY A 156 -12.25 19.75 10.71
CA GLY A 156 -12.85 20.93 10.08
C GLY A 156 -14.03 20.61 9.15
N LYS A 157 -14.27 21.54 8.21
CA LYS A 157 -15.39 21.48 7.27
C LYS A 157 -15.03 20.66 6.04
N ASP A 158 -16.02 19.92 5.54
CA ASP A 158 -15.85 19.06 4.37
C ASP A 158 -17.17 18.95 3.56
N VAL A 159 -17.12 18.29 2.43
CA VAL A 159 -18.26 18.00 1.55
C VAL A 159 -18.31 16.53 1.19
N GLY A 160 -19.51 15.98 1.06
CA GLY A 160 -19.66 14.57 0.67
C GLY A 160 -21.11 14.11 0.67
N VAL A 161 -21.27 12.81 0.59
CA VAL A 161 -22.57 12.10 0.66
C VAL A 161 -22.70 11.34 1.97
N LEU A 162 -23.91 10.92 2.32
CA LEU A 162 -24.14 10.03 3.47
C LEU A 162 -24.08 8.56 2.99
N ALA A 163 -23.23 7.78 3.64
CA ALA A 163 -23.08 6.35 3.30
C ALA A 163 -24.37 5.56 3.42
N GLN A 164 -25.26 5.95 4.34
CA GLN A 164 -26.57 5.32 4.55
C GLN A 164 -27.53 5.54 3.38
N GLU A 165 -27.50 6.73 2.75
CA GLU A 165 -28.29 7.03 1.56
C GLU A 165 -27.78 6.26 0.35
N ILE A 166 -26.46 6.22 0.18
CA ILE A 166 -25.83 5.41 -0.88
C ILE A 166 -26.18 3.93 -0.70
N GLU A 167 -26.08 3.39 0.50
CA GLU A 167 -26.40 1.98 0.79
C GLU A 167 -27.84 1.61 0.42
N ALA A 168 -28.77 2.54 0.61
CA ALA A 168 -30.19 2.32 0.28
C ALA A 168 -30.46 2.18 -1.23
N VAL A 169 -29.56 2.65 -2.09
CA VAL A 169 -29.73 2.65 -3.57
C VAL A 169 -28.65 1.88 -4.34
N LEU A 170 -27.45 1.79 -3.78
CA LEU A 170 -26.28 1.11 -4.35
C LEU A 170 -25.43 0.48 -3.21
N PRO A 171 -25.91 -0.56 -2.54
CA PRO A 171 -25.22 -1.17 -1.42
C PRO A 171 -23.82 -1.72 -1.77
N GLU A 172 -23.57 -2.04 -3.06
CA GLU A 172 -22.32 -2.63 -3.55
C GLU A 172 -21.12 -1.68 -3.42
N ILE A 173 -21.36 -0.38 -3.31
CA ILE A 173 -20.29 0.63 -3.19
C ILE A 173 -20.10 1.12 -1.76
N VAL A 174 -20.80 0.54 -0.79
CA VAL A 174 -20.64 0.84 0.64
C VAL A 174 -19.96 -0.33 1.33
N THR A 175 -19.03 -0.01 2.22
CA THR A 175 -18.35 -1.00 3.07
C THR A 175 -18.36 -0.54 4.51
N THR A 176 -18.43 -1.48 5.45
CA THR A 176 -18.24 -1.21 6.87
C THR A 176 -16.78 -1.43 7.24
N ARG A 177 -16.12 -0.42 7.78
CA ARG A 177 -14.72 -0.50 8.25
C ARG A 177 -14.65 -1.27 9.56
N GLY A 178 -13.45 -1.70 9.95
CA GLY A 178 -13.22 -2.36 11.24
C GLY A 178 -13.64 -1.54 12.47
N SER A 179 -13.71 -0.20 12.33
CA SER A 179 -14.26 0.72 13.34
C SER A 179 -15.79 0.67 13.49
N GLY A 180 -16.50 -0.08 12.63
CA GLY A 180 -17.96 -0.12 12.58
C GLY A 180 -18.61 1.02 11.77
N TYR A 181 -17.85 2.02 11.33
CA TYR A 181 -18.37 3.10 10.48
C TYR A 181 -18.38 2.72 9.01
N LYS A 182 -19.39 3.23 8.28
CA LYS A 182 -19.55 2.99 6.85
C LYS A 182 -18.68 3.94 6.03
N ALA A 183 -18.17 3.44 4.90
CA ALA A 183 -17.40 4.19 3.91
C ALA A 183 -17.93 3.95 2.51
N VAL A 184 -17.83 4.95 1.63
CA VAL A 184 -18.29 4.92 0.24
C VAL A 184 -17.09 4.86 -0.70
N LYS A 185 -17.17 4.01 -1.71
CA LYS A 185 -16.25 3.99 -2.85
C LYS A 185 -16.73 5.04 -3.85
N TYR A 186 -16.27 6.29 -3.69
CA TYR A 186 -16.78 7.44 -4.44
C TYR A 186 -16.66 7.27 -5.94
N GLU A 187 -15.60 6.65 -6.45
CA GLU A 187 -15.37 6.39 -7.86
C GLU A 187 -16.45 5.49 -8.50
N LYS A 188 -17.14 4.69 -7.68
CA LYS A 188 -18.22 3.78 -8.13
C LYS A 188 -19.57 4.48 -8.26
N ILE A 189 -19.68 5.76 -7.92
CA ILE A 189 -20.88 6.56 -8.17
C ILE A 189 -20.99 6.94 -9.65
N VAL A 190 -19.86 7.02 -10.37
CA VAL A 190 -19.79 7.41 -11.77
C VAL A 190 -20.74 6.63 -12.68
N PRO A 191 -20.84 5.28 -12.63
CA PRO A 191 -21.80 4.54 -13.45
C PRO A 191 -23.26 4.95 -13.24
N LEU A 192 -23.65 5.28 -12.00
CA LEU A 192 -25.02 5.79 -11.72
C LEU A 192 -25.23 7.15 -12.39
N LEU A 193 -24.25 8.04 -12.34
CA LEU A 193 -24.32 9.35 -12.98
C LEU A 193 -24.42 9.22 -14.52
N ILE A 194 -23.66 8.29 -15.12
CA ILE A 194 -23.72 8.02 -16.57
C ILE A 194 -25.14 7.62 -16.99
N GLU A 195 -25.75 6.66 -16.31
CA GLU A 195 -27.10 6.22 -16.65
C GLU A 195 -28.15 7.29 -16.30
N GLY A 196 -27.93 8.09 -15.25
CA GLY A 196 -28.77 9.24 -14.91
C GLY A 196 -28.78 10.31 -16.00
N ILE A 197 -27.61 10.66 -16.54
CA ILE A 197 -27.48 11.62 -17.63
C ILE A 197 -28.18 11.11 -18.89
N LYS A 198 -28.04 9.82 -19.24
CA LYS A 198 -28.73 9.21 -20.38
C LYS A 198 -30.25 9.22 -20.22
N GLU A 199 -30.78 8.97 -19.03
CA GLU A 199 -32.23 9.05 -18.77
C GLU A 199 -32.72 10.49 -18.87
N LEU A 200 -31.98 11.49 -18.42
CA LEU A 200 -32.29 12.91 -18.55
C LEU A 200 -32.29 13.34 -20.04
N ASP A 201 -31.25 12.98 -20.79
CA ASP A 201 -31.16 13.28 -22.25
C ASP A 201 -32.38 12.74 -23.00
N LYS A 202 -32.77 11.50 -22.68
CA LYS A 202 -33.99 10.91 -23.28
C LYS A 202 -35.26 11.71 -22.93
N LYS A 203 -35.45 12.08 -21.65
CA LYS A 203 -36.61 12.87 -21.21
C LYS A 203 -36.65 14.23 -21.88
N ILE A 204 -35.49 14.91 -22.07
CA ILE A 204 -35.39 16.19 -22.76
C ILE A 204 -35.85 16.02 -24.24
N LYS A 205 -35.30 15.04 -24.97
CA LYS A 205 -35.67 14.75 -26.33
C LYS A 205 -37.17 14.43 -26.51
N ASP A 206 -37.75 13.73 -25.56
CA ASP A 206 -39.21 13.43 -25.57
C ASP A 206 -40.04 14.71 -25.36
N ILE A 207 -39.60 15.64 -24.51
CA ILE A 207 -40.25 16.95 -24.31
C ILE A 207 -40.14 17.80 -25.59
N GLU A 208 -38.97 17.91 -26.21
CA GLU A 208 -38.73 18.66 -27.45
C GLU A 208 -39.65 18.19 -28.56
N LYS A 209 -39.73 16.86 -28.81
CA LYS A 209 -40.67 16.29 -29.80
C LYS A 209 -42.11 16.65 -29.55
N ASN A 210 -42.52 16.64 -28.27
CA ASN A 210 -43.91 16.97 -27.90
C ASN A 210 -44.19 18.48 -28.08
N CYS A 211 -43.21 19.36 -27.84
CA CYS A 211 -43.32 20.80 -28.08
C CYS A 211 -43.42 21.12 -29.60
N ASP A 212 -42.63 20.47 -30.42
CA ASP A 212 -42.68 20.68 -31.90
C ASP A 212 -44.02 20.23 -32.50
N CYS A 213 -44.73 19.30 -31.88
CA CYS A 213 -46.07 18.87 -32.28
C CYS A 213 -47.16 19.90 -31.93
N LEU A 214 -46.94 20.81 -30.98
CA LEU A 214 -47.89 21.83 -30.56
C LEU A 214 -47.76 23.13 -31.38
N ASN A 215 -46.69 23.29 -32.16
CA ASN A 215 -46.42 24.47 -33.00
C ASN A 215 -46.73 24.24 -34.48
N LYS A 216 -47.38 23.15 -34.83
CA LYS A 216 -47.93 22.87 -36.17
C LYS A 216 -49.45 22.91 -36.12
#